data_4d75deacd921dc330ff523732cb05920
#
_entry.id   4d75deacd921dc330ff523732cb05920
#
_cell.length_a   1.000
_cell.length_b   1.000
_cell.length_c   1.000
_cell.angle_alpha   90.00
_cell.angle_beta   90.00
_cell.angle_gamma   90.00
#
_symmetry.space_group_name_H-M   'P 1'
#
loop_
_entity.id
_entity.type
_entity.pdbx_description
1 polymer ?
#
loop_
_entity_poly.entity_id
_entity_poly.type
_entity_poly.pdbx_seq_one_letter_code
_entity_poly.pdbx_strand_id
1 'polypeptide(L)'
;MSERALLAAQGYLELGMVEEALSELASVSAKAHSDPDLIELRLHILMHGKRWNEALVAAEELLRISPHAVPGYIHGAFALHELGRTAEARDLLLKGPPLLRKDPTFHYNFGCYEAVLGNRDSALRSLRESFALDATYRDFAKRDPDLAAIRDALVN
;
A
#
# COMPACT_ATOMS: atom_id res chain seq x y z
N MET A 1 17.47 13.92 18.40
CA MET A 1 16.20 14.67 18.19
C MET A 1 15.27 13.98 17.22
N SER A 2 15.77 13.37 16.16
CA SER A 2 14.94 12.64 15.18
C SER A 2 14.18 11.46 15.79
N GLU A 3 14.81 10.65 16.62
CA GLU A 3 14.23 9.45 17.23
C GLU A 3 12.99 9.75 18.09
N ARG A 4 13.04 10.82 18.86
CA ARG A 4 11.88 11.25 19.65
C ARG A 4 10.69 11.66 18.79
N ALA A 5 10.95 12.40 17.70
CA ALA A 5 9.89 12.80 16.77
C ALA A 5 9.30 11.60 16.02
N LEU A 6 10.13 10.63 15.65
CA LEU A 6 9.66 9.38 15.04
C LEU A 6 8.75 8.59 15.99
N LEU A 7 9.16 8.43 17.25
CA LEU A 7 8.36 7.74 18.25
C LEU A 7 7.03 8.48 18.52
N ALA A 8 7.06 9.80 18.59
CA ALA A 8 5.85 10.61 18.76
C ALA A 8 4.91 10.46 17.56
N ALA A 9 5.45 10.53 16.32
CA ALA A 9 4.68 10.37 15.11
C ALA A 9 4.03 8.97 15.02
N GLN A 10 4.75 7.91 15.39
CA GLN A 10 4.21 6.56 15.48
C GLN A 10 3.09 6.47 16.50
N GLY A 11 3.27 7.04 17.69
CA GLY A 11 2.24 7.08 18.73
C GLY A 11 0.97 7.80 18.27
N TYR A 12 1.11 8.94 17.60
CA TYR A 12 -0.03 9.65 17.02
C TYR A 12 -0.72 8.83 15.91
N LEU A 13 0.05 8.12 15.08
CA LEU A 13 -0.52 7.23 14.06
C LEU A 13 -1.36 6.11 14.68
N GLU A 14 -0.88 5.48 15.74
CA GLU A 14 -1.62 4.44 16.47
C GLU A 14 -2.94 4.94 17.06
N LEU A 15 -2.99 6.23 17.42
CA LEU A 15 -4.19 6.91 17.89
C LEU A 15 -5.08 7.44 16.75
N GLY A 16 -4.68 7.29 15.50
CA GLY A 16 -5.40 7.82 14.34
C GLY A 16 -5.28 9.34 14.17
N MET A 17 -4.33 9.98 14.85
CA MET A 17 -4.11 11.43 14.86
C MET A 17 -3.14 11.80 13.72
N VAL A 18 -3.67 11.86 12.51
CA VAL A 18 -2.87 12.01 11.27
C VAL A 18 -2.14 13.35 11.21
N GLU A 19 -2.82 14.46 11.52
CA GLU A 19 -2.22 15.79 11.42
C GLU A 19 -1.11 16.01 12.46
N GLU A 20 -1.29 15.51 13.67
CA GLU A 20 -0.29 15.54 14.73
C GLU A 20 0.93 14.68 14.35
N ALA A 21 0.70 13.50 13.79
CA ALA A 21 1.79 12.64 13.33
C ALA A 21 2.61 13.30 12.21
N LEU A 22 1.96 13.93 11.24
CA LEU A 22 2.65 14.67 10.17
C LEU A 22 3.40 15.90 10.71
N SER A 23 2.84 16.59 11.67
CA SER A 23 3.48 17.73 12.32
C SER A 23 4.77 17.34 13.04
N GLU A 24 4.79 16.19 13.72
CA GLU A 24 6.00 15.66 14.35
C GLU A 24 7.10 15.37 13.31
N LEU A 25 6.74 14.74 12.18
CA LEU A 25 7.71 14.49 11.11
C LEU A 25 8.24 15.77 10.47
N ALA A 26 7.41 16.80 10.34
CA ALA A 26 7.82 18.10 9.80
C ALA A 26 8.84 18.81 10.71
N SER A 27 8.84 18.53 12.01
CA SER A 27 9.78 19.10 12.99
C SER A 27 11.20 18.54 12.90
N VAL A 28 11.38 17.42 12.17
CA VAL A 28 12.67 16.76 12.01
C VAL A 28 13.58 17.57 11.06
N SER A 29 14.89 17.49 11.26
CA SER A 29 15.85 18.24 10.44
C SER A 29 15.74 17.91 8.94
N ALA A 30 16.02 18.87 8.08
CA ALA A 30 15.95 18.72 6.63
C ALA A 30 16.76 17.52 6.08
N LYS A 31 17.90 17.21 6.72
CA LYS A 31 18.72 16.05 6.34
C LYS A 31 18.01 14.72 6.58
N ALA A 32 17.17 14.63 7.59
CA ALA A 32 16.42 13.42 7.90
C ALA A 32 15.24 13.20 6.94
N HIS A 33 14.78 14.23 6.24
CA HIS A 33 13.69 14.09 5.26
C HIS A 33 14.03 13.20 4.06
N SER A 34 15.31 12.89 3.84
CA SER A 34 15.75 11.93 2.84
C SER A 34 16.05 10.55 3.42
N ASP A 35 15.73 10.32 4.69
CA ASP A 35 15.86 9.02 5.33
C ASP A 35 14.71 8.10 4.87
N PRO A 36 15.01 6.91 4.29
CA PRO A 36 13.98 6.00 3.84
C PRO A 36 12.96 5.61 4.92
N ASP A 37 13.42 5.40 6.14
CA ASP A 37 12.53 5.01 7.26
C ASP A 37 11.55 6.14 7.61
N LEU A 38 12.00 7.39 7.53
CA LEU A 38 11.13 8.55 7.77
C LEU A 38 10.13 8.74 6.63
N ILE A 39 10.55 8.54 5.38
CA ILE A 39 9.66 8.61 4.23
C ILE A 39 8.61 7.50 4.29
N GLU A 40 9.00 6.28 4.67
CA GLU A 40 8.10 5.16 4.85
C GLU A 40 7.06 5.42 5.94
N LEU A 41 7.48 5.95 7.09
CA LEU A 41 6.55 6.33 8.15
C LEU A 41 5.58 7.42 7.69
N ARG A 42 6.06 8.44 6.98
CA ARG A 42 5.20 9.47 6.37
C ARG A 42 4.20 8.86 5.40
N LEU A 43 4.63 7.93 4.57
CA LEU A 43 3.77 7.20 3.65
C LEU A 43 2.65 6.47 4.40
N HIS A 44 2.98 5.73 5.46
CA HIS A 44 1.99 5.03 6.28
C HIS A 44 0.97 5.98 6.92
N ILE A 45 1.42 7.12 7.44
CA ILE A 45 0.53 8.14 8.03
C ILE A 45 -0.43 8.69 6.96
N LEU A 46 0.09 9.01 5.77
CA LEU A 46 -0.72 9.54 4.66
C LEU A 46 -1.74 8.51 4.15
N MET A 47 -1.35 7.23 4.09
CA MET A 47 -2.25 6.13 3.75
C MET A 47 -3.39 6.00 4.77
N HIS A 48 -3.08 6.06 6.06
CA HIS A 48 -4.06 6.00 7.13
C HIS A 48 -5.05 7.18 7.05
N GLY A 49 -4.54 8.38 6.73
CA GLY A 49 -5.35 9.57 6.52
C GLY A 49 -6.08 9.64 5.18
N LYS A 50 -5.96 8.62 4.33
CA LYS A 50 -6.53 8.59 2.97
C LYS A 50 -6.12 9.78 2.11
N ARG A 51 -4.92 10.31 2.35
CA ARG A 51 -4.33 11.43 1.59
C ARG A 51 -3.59 10.88 0.37
N TRP A 52 -4.35 10.35 -0.59
CA TRP A 52 -3.83 9.50 -1.69
C TRP A 52 -2.81 10.19 -2.59
N ASN A 53 -3.03 11.45 -2.97
CA ASN A 53 -2.07 12.19 -3.81
C ASN A 53 -0.73 12.38 -3.11
N GLU A 54 -0.74 12.75 -1.84
CA GLU A 54 0.48 12.94 -1.05
C GLU A 54 1.15 11.59 -0.75
N ALA A 55 0.36 10.54 -0.49
CA ALA A 55 0.87 9.19 -0.32
C ALA A 55 1.59 8.70 -1.58
N LEU A 56 1.03 8.95 -2.77
CA LEU A 56 1.67 8.59 -4.02
C LEU A 56 3.03 9.29 -4.19
N VAL A 57 3.10 10.58 -3.89
CA VAL A 57 4.37 11.34 -3.93
C VAL A 57 5.40 10.75 -2.95
N ALA A 58 4.98 10.42 -1.74
CA ALA A 58 5.86 9.79 -0.74
C ALA A 58 6.35 8.40 -1.18
N ALA A 59 5.48 7.60 -1.79
CA ALA A 59 5.85 6.29 -2.33
C ALA A 59 6.87 6.41 -3.47
N GLU A 60 6.68 7.36 -4.39
CA GLU A 60 7.62 7.63 -5.49
C GLU A 60 8.98 8.09 -4.96
N GLU A 61 8.98 8.96 -3.95
CA GLU A 61 10.20 9.40 -3.28
C GLU A 61 10.94 8.24 -2.60
N LEU A 62 10.22 7.38 -1.88
CA LEU A 62 10.78 6.18 -1.26
C LEU A 62 11.42 5.27 -2.30
N LEU A 63 10.73 4.99 -3.41
CA LEU A 63 11.25 4.11 -4.47
C LEU A 63 12.45 4.71 -5.22
N ARG A 64 12.54 6.03 -5.31
CA ARG A 64 13.71 6.69 -5.89
C ARG A 64 14.97 6.50 -5.04
N ILE A 65 14.81 6.49 -3.72
CA ILE A 65 15.92 6.33 -2.76
C ILE A 65 16.19 4.84 -2.49
N SER A 66 15.14 4.05 -2.36
CA SER A 66 15.17 2.62 -2.04
C SER A 66 14.35 1.82 -3.06
N PRO A 67 14.92 1.49 -4.24
CA PRO A 67 14.19 0.82 -5.32
C PRO A 67 13.64 -0.56 -4.99
N HIS A 68 14.03 -1.15 -3.85
CA HIS A 68 13.56 -2.45 -3.37
C HIS A 68 12.60 -2.36 -2.19
N ALA A 69 12.18 -1.15 -1.79
CA ALA A 69 11.27 -0.93 -0.67
C ALA A 69 9.86 -1.45 -1.00
N VAL A 70 9.51 -2.62 -0.50
CA VAL A 70 8.19 -3.24 -0.68
C VAL A 70 7.04 -2.30 -0.34
N PRO A 71 7.05 -1.54 0.79
CA PRO A 71 5.99 -0.59 1.10
C PRO A 71 5.74 0.47 0.03
N GLY A 72 6.77 0.91 -0.66
CA GLY A 72 6.64 1.87 -1.76
C GLY A 72 5.80 1.34 -2.92
N TYR A 73 5.96 0.07 -3.27
CA TYR A 73 5.15 -0.58 -4.32
C TYR A 73 3.71 -0.83 -3.84
N ILE A 74 3.54 -1.45 -2.68
CA ILE A 74 2.22 -1.81 -2.15
C ILE A 74 1.37 -0.56 -1.93
N HIS A 75 1.87 0.40 -1.19
CA HIS A 75 1.12 1.61 -0.84
C HIS A 75 1.01 2.59 -2.01
N GLY A 76 2.05 2.70 -2.84
CA GLY A 76 1.99 3.51 -4.06
C GLY A 76 0.93 3.00 -5.04
N ALA A 77 0.86 1.69 -5.25
CA ALA A 77 -0.17 1.07 -6.07
C ALA A 77 -1.57 1.26 -5.47
N PHE A 78 -1.71 1.10 -4.16
CA PHE A 78 -3.00 1.32 -3.50
C PHE A 78 -3.48 2.77 -3.65
N ALA A 79 -2.59 3.74 -3.47
CA ALA A 79 -2.91 5.16 -3.67
C ALA A 79 -3.33 5.44 -5.13
N LEU A 80 -2.63 4.87 -6.11
CA LEU A 80 -3.02 4.96 -7.52
C LEU A 80 -4.42 4.40 -7.76
N HIS A 81 -4.73 3.22 -7.21
CA HIS A 81 -6.05 2.61 -7.34
C HIS A 81 -7.15 3.48 -6.74
N GLU A 82 -6.95 4.01 -5.54
CA GLU A 82 -7.91 4.91 -4.87
C GLU A 82 -8.13 6.22 -5.64
N LEU A 83 -7.12 6.65 -6.41
CA LEU A 83 -7.22 7.78 -7.34
C LEU A 83 -7.89 7.43 -8.68
N GLY A 84 -8.40 6.21 -8.85
CA GLY A 84 -9.01 5.75 -10.10
C GLY A 84 -8.01 5.35 -11.18
N ARG A 85 -6.73 5.23 -10.85
CA ARG A 85 -5.61 4.92 -11.77
C ARG A 85 -5.20 3.45 -11.64
N THR A 86 -6.18 2.54 -11.75
CA THR A 86 -6.01 1.10 -11.44
C THR A 86 -5.02 0.40 -12.38
N ALA A 87 -5.00 0.75 -13.67
CA ALA A 87 -4.04 0.18 -14.61
C ALA A 87 -2.59 0.53 -14.23
N GLU A 88 -2.34 1.76 -13.80
CA GLU A 88 -1.03 2.20 -13.33
C GLU A 88 -0.67 1.53 -11.99
N ALA A 89 -1.65 1.31 -11.11
CA ALA A 89 -1.46 0.55 -9.86
C ALA A 89 -0.97 -0.87 -10.14
N ARG A 90 -1.62 -1.58 -11.05
CA ARG A 90 -1.21 -2.90 -11.51
C ARG A 90 0.22 -2.88 -12.07
N ASP A 91 0.51 -1.95 -12.95
CA ASP A 91 1.81 -1.85 -13.62
C ASP A 91 2.93 -1.53 -12.62
N LEU A 92 2.66 -0.71 -11.60
CA LEU A 92 3.61 -0.45 -10.51
C LEU A 92 3.96 -1.72 -9.74
N LEU A 93 2.97 -2.54 -9.37
CA LEU A 93 3.22 -3.81 -8.69
C LEU A 93 4.08 -4.75 -9.53
N LEU A 94 3.88 -4.79 -10.84
CA LEU A 94 4.65 -5.64 -11.75
C LEU A 94 6.13 -5.24 -11.85
N LYS A 95 6.46 -3.98 -11.59
CA LYS A 95 7.84 -3.48 -11.57
C LYS A 95 8.60 -3.81 -10.29
N GLY A 96 7.90 -4.27 -9.26
CA GLY A 96 8.50 -4.54 -7.96
C GLY A 96 9.51 -5.69 -7.95
N PRO A 97 10.36 -5.76 -6.93
CA PRO A 97 11.37 -6.82 -6.80
C PRO A 97 10.69 -8.19 -6.59
N PRO A 98 11.41 -9.31 -6.87
CA PRO A 98 10.86 -10.66 -6.68
C PRO A 98 10.34 -10.94 -5.27
N LEU A 99 10.95 -10.34 -4.24
CA LEU A 99 10.52 -10.46 -2.85
C LEU A 99 9.06 -10.02 -2.65
N LEU A 100 8.59 -9.05 -3.43
CA LEU A 100 7.22 -8.55 -3.36
C LEU A 100 6.18 -9.66 -3.56
N ARG A 101 6.49 -10.67 -4.38
CA ARG A 101 5.58 -11.80 -4.68
C ARG A 101 5.47 -12.83 -3.56
N LYS A 102 6.24 -12.68 -2.49
CA LYS A 102 6.07 -13.48 -1.26
C LYS A 102 5.05 -12.88 -0.31
N ASP A 103 4.64 -11.64 -0.55
CA ASP A 103 3.68 -10.93 0.30
C ASP A 103 2.25 -11.25 -0.17
N PRO A 104 1.37 -11.80 0.70
CA PRO A 104 -0.02 -12.05 0.36
C PRO A 104 -0.77 -10.78 -0.03
N THR A 105 -0.40 -9.62 0.50
CA THR A 105 -0.98 -8.32 0.16
C THR A 105 -0.75 -7.97 -1.31
N PHE A 106 0.43 -8.28 -1.84
CA PHE A 106 0.71 -8.09 -3.27
C PHE A 106 -0.31 -8.84 -4.14
N HIS A 107 -0.51 -10.12 -3.88
CA HIS A 107 -1.41 -10.97 -4.66
C HIS A 107 -2.87 -10.54 -4.48
N TYR A 108 -3.26 -10.16 -3.28
CA TYR A 108 -4.61 -9.66 -3.03
C TYR A 108 -4.89 -8.38 -3.81
N ASN A 109 -4.04 -7.37 -3.67
CA ASN A 109 -4.20 -6.09 -4.35
C ASN A 109 -4.13 -6.25 -5.87
N PHE A 110 -3.16 -7.03 -6.37
CA PHE A 110 -3.05 -7.32 -7.80
C PHE A 110 -4.33 -7.99 -8.33
N GLY A 111 -4.87 -8.97 -7.58
CA GLY A 111 -6.13 -9.61 -7.91
C GLY A 111 -7.32 -8.64 -7.94
N CYS A 112 -7.41 -7.72 -6.99
CA CYS A 112 -8.43 -6.67 -6.98
C CYS A 112 -8.30 -5.76 -8.20
N TYR A 113 -7.07 -5.34 -8.55
CA TYR A 113 -6.85 -4.47 -9.72
C TYR A 113 -7.20 -5.19 -11.02
N GLU A 114 -6.82 -6.43 -11.18
CA GLU A 114 -7.18 -7.25 -12.34
C GLU A 114 -8.71 -7.45 -12.45
N ALA A 115 -9.40 -7.64 -11.33
CA ALA A 115 -10.86 -7.75 -11.29
C ALA A 115 -11.54 -6.46 -11.77
N VAL A 116 -11.10 -5.31 -11.26
CA VAL A 116 -11.61 -3.99 -11.67
C VAL A 116 -11.34 -3.73 -13.16
N LEU A 117 -10.20 -4.19 -13.67
CA LEU A 117 -9.82 -4.05 -15.08
C LEU A 117 -10.50 -5.08 -16.01
N GLY A 118 -11.32 -6.00 -15.46
CA GLY A 118 -12.03 -7.00 -16.23
C GLY A 118 -11.23 -8.26 -16.57
N ASN A 119 -10.05 -8.44 -16.01
CA ASN A 119 -9.16 -9.59 -16.24
C ASN A 119 -9.48 -10.71 -15.23
N ARG A 120 -10.64 -11.35 -15.39
CA ARG A 120 -11.20 -12.32 -14.45
C ARG A 120 -10.24 -13.45 -14.08
N ASP A 121 -9.65 -14.12 -15.06
CA ASP A 121 -8.80 -15.29 -14.82
C ASP A 121 -7.52 -14.91 -14.07
N SER A 122 -6.90 -13.82 -14.43
CA SER A 122 -5.73 -13.26 -13.73
C SER A 122 -6.07 -12.87 -12.28
N ALA A 123 -7.22 -12.23 -12.09
CA ALA A 123 -7.71 -11.87 -10.76
C ALA A 123 -7.88 -13.10 -9.87
N LEU A 124 -8.55 -14.14 -10.37
CA LEU A 124 -8.78 -15.39 -9.61
C LEU A 124 -7.49 -16.12 -9.25
N ARG A 125 -6.52 -16.18 -10.17
CA ARG A 125 -5.21 -16.77 -9.89
C ARG A 125 -4.50 -16.04 -8.75
N SER A 126 -4.45 -14.72 -8.81
CA SER A 126 -3.78 -13.91 -7.79
C SER A 126 -4.46 -14.00 -6.44
N LEU A 127 -5.79 -13.95 -6.40
CA LEU A 127 -6.55 -14.08 -5.15
C LEU A 127 -6.34 -15.45 -4.49
N ARG A 128 -6.32 -16.52 -5.28
CA ARG A 128 -6.03 -17.88 -4.76
C ARG A 128 -4.63 -17.96 -4.17
N GLU A 129 -3.64 -17.34 -4.81
CA GLU A 129 -2.28 -17.25 -4.27
C GLU A 129 -2.25 -16.47 -2.95
N SER A 130 -2.93 -15.33 -2.88
CA SER A 130 -3.07 -14.57 -1.64
C SER A 130 -3.66 -15.41 -0.52
N PHE A 131 -4.76 -16.11 -0.79
CA PHE A 131 -5.44 -16.95 0.21
C PHE A 131 -4.61 -18.15 0.64
N ALA A 132 -3.78 -18.69 -0.24
CA ALA A 132 -2.84 -19.75 0.10
C ALA A 132 -1.73 -19.26 1.03
N LEU A 133 -1.26 -18.02 0.84
CA LEU A 133 -0.24 -17.41 1.69
C LEU A 133 -0.80 -16.92 3.03
N ASP A 134 -2.01 -16.38 3.02
CA ASP A 134 -2.70 -15.89 4.22
C ASP A 134 -4.22 -16.04 4.05
N ALA A 135 -4.80 -17.02 4.74
CA ALA A 135 -6.22 -17.35 4.64
C ALA A 135 -7.16 -16.23 5.14
N THR A 136 -6.68 -15.27 5.93
CA THR A 136 -7.49 -14.15 6.43
C THR A 136 -7.99 -13.26 5.30
N TYR A 137 -7.30 -13.21 4.16
CA TYR A 137 -7.73 -12.45 2.99
C TYR A 137 -9.04 -12.96 2.36
N ARG A 138 -9.43 -14.22 2.62
CA ARG A 138 -10.75 -14.73 2.17
C ARG A 138 -11.90 -13.94 2.79
N ASP A 139 -11.78 -13.57 4.05
CA ASP A 139 -12.83 -12.81 4.76
C ASP A 139 -12.92 -11.36 4.24
N PHE A 140 -11.80 -10.74 3.92
CA PHE A 140 -11.79 -9.44 3.25
C PHE A 140 -12.47 -9.50 1.89
N ALA A 141 -12.16 -10.53 1.09
CA ALA A 141 -12.70 -10.71 -0.26
C ALA A 141 -14.22 -10.81 -0.29
N LYS A 142 -14.85 -11.36 0.75
CA LYS A 142 -16.33 -11.48 0.83
C LYS A 142 -17.05 -10.14 0.76
N ARG A 143 -16.42 -9.06 1.19
CA ARG A 143 -17.01 -7.73 1.33
C ARG A 143 -16.35 -6.65 0.47
N ASP A 144 -15.26 -7.00 -0.21
CA ASP A 144 -14.51 -6.04 -1.02
C ASP A 144 -15.32 -5.67 -2.27
N PRO A 145 -15.70 -4.40 -2.45
CA PRO A 145 -16.47 -3.97 -3.62
C PRO A 145 -15.72 -4.16 -4.94
N ASP A 146 -14.38 -4.13 -4.94
CA ASP A 146 -13.57 -4.36 -6.14
C ASP A 146 -13.75 -5.79 -6.72
N LEU A 147 -14.19 -6.73 -5.88
CA LEU A 147 -14.38 -8.13 -6.24
C LEU A 147 -15.85 -8.49 -6.55
N ALA A 148 -16.75 -7.52 -6.57
CA ALA A 148 -18.18 -7.75 -6.77
C ALA A 148 -18.47 -8.57 -8.04
N ALA A 149 -17.77 -8.29 -9.14
CA ALA A 149 -17.96 -8.95 -10.43
C ALA A 149 -17.52 -10.43 -10.48
N ILE A 150 -16.66 -10.85 -9.56
CA ILE A 150 -16.08 -12.21 -9.54
C ILE A 150 -16.35 -12.95 -8.22
N ARG A 151 -17.14 -12.38 -7.32
CA ARG A 151 -17.38 -12.94 -5.98
C ARG A 151 -17.94 -14.33 -6.00
N ASP A 152 -18.78 -14.67 -6.97
CA ASP A 152 -19.35 -15.99 -7.20
C ASP A 152 -18.28 -17.08 -7.37
N ALA A 153 -17.16 -16.74 -8.01
CA ALA A 153 -16.05 -17.66 -8.23
C ALA A 153 -15.10 -17.82 -7.04
N LEU A 154 -15.25 -17.00 -5.99
CA LEU A 154 -14.40 -17.02 -4.80
C LEU A 154 -15.00 -17.86 -3.65
N VAL A 155 -16.22 -18.35 -3.79
CA VAL A 155 -17.00 -19.03 -2.73
C VAL A 155 -16.67 -20.53 -2.62
N ASN A 156 -15.86 -21.08 -3.53
CA ASN A 156 -15.50 -22.52 -3.57
C ASN A 156 -14.04 -22.77 -3.15
#